data_abf73fa1180bf75d3abdf0696feb19f8
#
_entry.id   abf73fa1180bf75d3abdf0696feb19f8
#
_cell.length_a   1.000
_cell.length_b   1.000
_cell.length_c   1.000
_cell.angle_alpha   90.00
_cell.angle_beta   90.00
_cell.angle_gamma   90.00
#
_symmetry.space_group_name_H-M   'P 1'
#
loop_
_entity.id
_entity.type
_entity.pdbx_description
1 polymer ?
#
loop_
_entity_poly.entity_id
_entity_poly.type
_entity_poly.pdbx_seq_one_letter_code
_entity_poly.pdbx_strand_id
1 'polypeptide(L)'
;MCDPNRLLTLALATLLAGCAGPATRPDAHVSVAEPALPTAPAPAVAPPAAVIGAELARLQRLAPDADPGVLALALEARACALSSGEVDPDARLAVIDYSRPSTDKRLWVFDLAHDRLLHREYVAHGSGSGENIARRFSNVDGSHATSLGLFRTAETYVGGNGYSLRLDGLDPGFNDHARSRAIVMHGAWYVNPDLIRSQGRLGRSQGCPALRQEVAKVVIDELKQRQLLFAYADDAQFLRGGRSFACSGRSAARIVADARDAASGGGLARTAIAAP
;
A
#
# COMPACT_ATOMS: atom_id res chain seq x y z
N MET A 1 -18.21 -30.52 -54.44
CA MET A 1 -18.26 -31.97 -54.78
C MET A 1 -18.33 -32.74 -53.46
N CYS A 2 -19.52 -33.38 -53.29
CA CYS A 2 -19.87 -34.56 -52.50
C CYS A 2 -19.48 -34.62 -51.02
N ASP A 3 -20.38 -34.33 -50.17
CA ASP A 3 -21.30 -35.08 -49.29
C ASP A 3 -21.16 -36.64 -49.31
N PRO A 4 -21.73 -37.44 -48.37
CA PRO A 4 -22.35 -37.20 -47.06
C PRO A 4 -22.24 -38.39 -46.05
N ASN A 5 -22.81 -38.14 -44.82
CA ASN A 5 -23.59 -39.13 -43.99
C ASN A 5 -23.09 -40.55 -43.76
N ARG A 6 -23.02 -40.96 -42.49
CA ARG A 6 -23.67 -42.20 -42.02
C ARG A 6 -24.06 -42.10 -40.51
N LEU A 7 -25.35 -42.09 -40.33
CA LEU A 7 -26.09 -42.58 -39.16
C LEU A 7 -25.90 -44.09 -39.03
N LEU A 8 -25.80 -44.58 -37.80
CA LEU A 8 -26.26 -45.97 -37.49
C LEU A 8 -26.83 -46.00 -36.07
N THR A 9 -28.07 -46.35 -36.03
CA THR A 9 -28.95 -46.61 -34.92
C THR A 9 -28.92 -48.08 -34.46
N LEU A 10 -29.57 -48.37 -33.30
CA LEU A 10 -30.07 -49.64 -32.69
C LEU A 10 -29.05 -50.37 -31.83
N ALA A 11 -29.41 -50.92 -30.66
CA ALA A 11 -30.66 -51.56 -30.25
C ALA A 11 -30.81 -51.63 -28.71
N LEU A 12 -32.03 -51.62 -28.33
CA LEU A 12 -32.72 -51.90 -27.07
C LEU A 12 -32.57 -53.37 -26.66
N ALA A 13 -32.28 -53.66 -25.38
CA ALA A 13 -32.57 -54.95 -24.80
C ALA A 13 -32.99 -54.78 -23.32
N THR A 14 -34.27 -54.96 -23.10
CA THR A 14 -34.95 -55.17 -21.83
C THR A 14 -34.82 -56.63 -21.39
N LEU A 15 -34.52 -56.84 -20.10
CA LEU A 15 -34.87 -58.10 -19.42
C LEU A 15 -35.23 -57.83 -17.95
N LEU A 16 -36.44 -58.28 -17.61
CA LEU A 16 -37.09 -58.19 -16.35
C LEU A 16 -36.73 -59.40 -15.45
N ALA A 17 -36.95 -59.18 -14.18
CA ALA A 17 -37.42 -60.09 -13.11
C ALA A 17 -36.42 -60.59 -12.06
N GLY A 18 -36.81 -60.34 -10.81
CA GLY A 18 -36.27 -61.02 -9.65
C GLY A 18 -36.67 -60.31 -8.35
N CYS A 19 -37.86 -60.66 -7.82
CA CYS A 19 -38.31 -60.26 -6.47
C CYS A 19 -37.54 -61.02 -5.38
N ALA A 20 -37.03 -60.33 -4.37
CA ALA A 20 -36.77 -60.91 -3.06
C ALA A 20 -36.96 -59.83 -1.98
N GLY A 21 -37.72 -60.16 -0.96
CA GLY A 21 -38.32 -59.31 0.04
C GLY A 21 -37.36 -58.75 1.14
N PRO A 22 -37.94 -58.07 2.16
CA PRO A 22 -37.25 -57.04 2.92
C PRO A 22 -36.46 -57.61 4.11
N ALA A 23 -35.21 -57.17 4.23
CA ALA A 23 -34.45 -57.22 5.46
C ALA A 23 -34.39 -55.86 6.09
N THR A 24 -35.13 -55.66 7.17
CA THR A 24 -35.08 -54.51 8.05
C THR A 24 -33.70 -54.43 8.70
N ARG A 25 -32.95 -53.36 8.40
CA ARG A 25 -31.80 -52.91 9.17
C ARG A 25 -32.20 -51.77 10.10
N PRO A 26 -31.69 -51.69 11.34
CA PRO A 26 -31.96 -50.61 12.25
C PRO A 26 -31.24 -49.34 11.76
N ASP A 27 -31.96 -48.24 11.78
CA ASP A 27 -31.47 -46.89 11.47
C ASP A 27 -30.36 -46.47 12.43
N ALA A 28 -29.13 -46.48 11.95
CA ALA A 28 -28.05 -45.77 12.59
C ALA A 28 -28.17 -44.26 12.18
N HIS A 29 -28.68 -43.46 13.10
CA HIS A 29 -28.62 -42.01 12.96
C HIS A 29 -27.14 -41.58 12.93
N VAL A 30 -26.58 -41.45 11.76
CA VAL A 30 -25.32 -40.74 11.55
C VAL A 30 -25.65 -39.22 11.69
N SER A 31 -25.36 -38.68 12.87
CA SER A 31 -25.34 -37.27 13.08
C SER A 31 -24.22 -36.65 12.19
N VAL A 32 -24.58 -36.14 11.04
CA VAL A 32 -23.66 -35.35 10.22
C VAL A 32 -23.45 -34.06 10.97
N ALA A 33 -22.28 -33.90 11.57
CA ALA A 33 -21.84 -32.63 12.13
C ALA A 33 -21.82 -31.58 11.00
N GLU A 34 -22.68 -30.59 11.13
CA GLU A 34 -22.70 -29.41 10.25
C GLU A 34 -21.31 -28.76 10.27
N PRO A 35 -20.67 -28.51 9.11
CA PRO A 35 -19.38 -27.84 9.10
C PRO A 35 -19.54 -26.46 9.72
N ALA A 36 -18.86 -26.23 10.83
CA ALA A 36 -18.83 -24.93 11.47
C ALA A 36 -18.37 -23.87 10.44
N LEU A 37 -19.23 -22.89 10.18
CA LEU A 37 -18.87 -21.72 9.40
C LEU A 37 -17.58 -21.11 9.98
N PRO A 38 -16.59 -20.73 9.14
CA PRO A 38 -15.40 -20.08 9.63
C PRO A 38 -15.81 -18.82 10.39
N THR A 39 -15.53 -18.79 11.68
CA THR A 39 -15.73 -17.61 12.53
C THR A 39 -14.95 -16.47 11.89
N ALA A 40 -15.63 -15.39 11.52
CA ALA A 40 -14.98 -14.18 11.04
C ALA A 40 -13.90 -13.76 12.07
N PRO A 41 -12.70 -13.40 11.65
CA PRO A 41 -11.67 -12.94 12.57
C PRO A 41 -12.21 -11.78 13.40
N ALA A 42 -11.98 -11.82 14.70
CA ALA A 42 -12.38 -10.76 15.61
C ALA A 42 -11.80 -9.42 15.09
N PRO A 43 -12.54 -8.29 15.19
CA PRO A 43 -12.03 -7.00 14.74
C PRO A 43 -10.71 -6.71 15.48
N ALA A 44 -9.66 -6.51 14.71
CA ALA A 44 -8.34 -6.27 15.22
C ALA A 44 -8.33 -4.96 16.04
N VAL A 45 -7.83 -5.02 17.26
CA VAL A 45 -7.76 -3.87 18.16
C VAL A 45 -6.64 -2.95 17.68
N ALA A 46 -6.96 -1.71 17.31
CA ALA A 46 -5.98 -0.69 16.96
C ALA A 46 -4.98 -0.47 18.14
N PRO A 47 -3.68 -0.28 17.86
CA PRO A 47 -2.72 0.00 18.89
C PRO A 47 -3.08 1.29 19.66
N PRO A 48 -2.79 1.36 20.96
CA PRO A 48 -3.09 2.55 21.76
C PRO A 48 -2.42 3.80 21.15
N ALA A 49 -3.11 4.93 21.14
CA ALA A 49 -2.60 6.20 20.61
C ALA A 49 -1.23 6.61 21.22
N ALA A 50 -0.95 6.20 22.45
CA ALA A 50 0.34 6.40 23.09
C ALA A 50 1.51 5.69 22.40
N VAL A 51 1.29 4.50 21.82
CA VAL A 51 2.33 3.75 21.08
C VAL A 51 2.66 4.48 19.79
N ILE A 52 1.65 4.92 19.04
CA ILE A 52 1.84 5.70 17.81
C ILE A 52 2.57 7.01 18.12
N GLY A 53 2.23 7.70 19.21
CA GLY A 53 2.90 8.93 19.62
C GLY A 53 4.40 8.75 19.93
N ALA A 54 4.78 7.66 20.62
CA ALA A 54 6.18 7.35 20.90
C ALA A 54 6.96 7.00 19.59
N GLU A 55 6.33 6.26 18.69
CA GLU A 55 6.92 5.91 17.40
C GLU A 55 7.08 7.15 16.50
N LEU A 56 6.07 8.03 16.45
CA LEU A 56 6.14 9.31 15.75
C LEU A 56 7.30 10.17 16.25
N ALA A 57 7.48 10.30 17.55
CA ALA A 57 8.60 11.06 18.13
C ALA A 57 9.97 10.48 17.73
N ARG A 58 10.07 9.16 17.54
CA ARG A 58 11.28 8.51 17.01
C ARG A 58 11.52 8.86 15.54
N LEU A 59 10.49 8.76 14.69
CA LEU A 59 10.61 9.09 13.26
C LEU A 59 10.96 10.57 13.05
N GLN A 60 10.40 11.48 13.84
CA GLN A 60 10.73 12.91 13.77
C GLN A 60 12.20 13.19 14.13
N ARG A 61 12.80 12.44 15.06
CA ARG A 61 14.24 12.55 15.33
C ARG A 61 15.11 12.06 14.18
N LEU A 62 14.68 11.00 13.49
CA LEU A 62 15.38 10.42 12.34
C LEU A 62 15.22 11.25 11.08
N ALA A 63 14.07 11.87 10.88
CA ALA A 63 13.71 12.66 9.71
C ALA A 63 13.07 13.99 10.14
N PRO A 64 13.86 14.94 10.68
CA PRO A 64 13.34 16.19 11.23
C PRO A 64 12.73 17.13 10.17
N ASP A 65 13.00 16.88 8.91
CA ASP A 65 12.45 17.60 7.76
C ASP A 65 11.17 16.98 7.17
N ALA A 66 10.77 15.79 7.64
CA ALA A 66 9.50 15.18 7.27
C ALA A 66 8.34 15.83 8.05
N ASP A 67 7.21 16.05 7.39
CA ASP A 67 6.01 16.60 8.05
C ASP A 67 5.48 15.64 9.11
N PRO A 68 5.32 16.07 10.37
CA PRO A 68 4.87 15.21 11.46
C PRO A 68 3.46 14.64 11.25
N GLY A 69 2.58 15.37 10.57
CA GLY A 69 1.23 14.90 10.22
C GLY A 69 1.26 13.78 9.19
N VAL A 70 2.15 13.88 8.20
CA VAL A 70 2.36 12.83 7.19
C VAL A 70 2.92 11.56 7.82
N LEU A 71 3.92 11.69 8.70
CA LEU A 71 4.48 10.55 9.45
C LEU A 71 3.43 9.90 10.36
N ALA A 72 2.63 10.71 11.08
CA ALA A 72 1.57 10.20 11.94
C ALA A 72 0.51 9.41 11.14
N LEU A 73 0.11 9.91 9.98
CA LEU A 73 -0.86 9.23 9.13
C LEU A 73 -0.29 7.92 8.54
N ALA A 74 1.00 7.91 8.17
CA ALA A 74 1.69 6.70 7.72
C ALA A 74 1.78 5.63 8.83
N LEU A 75 2.06 6.03 10.07
CA LEU A 75 2.07 5.13 11.23
C LEU A 75 0.67 4.59 11.54
N GLU A 76 -0.37 5.42 11.44
CA GLU A 76 -1.75 4.98 11.60
C GLU A 76 -2.11 3.94 10.52
N ALA A 77 -1.76 4.21 9.26
CA ALA A 77 -1.99 3.27 8.16
C ALA A 77 -1.26 1.93 8.39
N ARG A 78 0.00 1.98 8.84
CA ARG A 78 0.74 0.77 9.24
C ARG A 78 0.04 0.03 10.38
N ALA A 79 -0.39 0.73 11.40
CA ALA A 79 -1.08 0.13 12.56
C ALA A 79 -2.37 -0.59 12.14
N CYS A 80 -3.14 0.01 11.24
CA CYS A 80 -4.35 -0.61 10.69
C CYS A 80 -4.01 -1.87 9.89
N ALA A 81 -3.00 -1.84 9.04
CA ALA A 81 -2.57 -2.98 8.24
C ALA A 81 -1.99 -4.13 9.10
N LEU A 82 -1.30 -3.80 10.21
CA LEU A 82 -0.88 -4.79 11.21
C LEU A 82 -2.08 -5.46 11.88
N SER A 83 -3.06 -4.68 12.25
CA SER A 83 -4.24 -5.17 12.96
C SER A 83 -5.12 -6.06 12.08
N SER A 84 -5.13 -5.86 10.76
CA SER A 84 -5.82 -6.73 9.78
C SER A 84 -4.98 -7.94 9.34
N GLY A 85 -3.73 -8.06 9.80
CA GLY A 85 -2.84 -9.16 9.40
C GLY A 85 -2.31 -9.06 7.96
N GLU A 86 -2.41 -7.90 7.35
CA GLU A 86 -1.99 -7.69 5.95
C GLU A 86 -0.48 -7.53 5.80
N VAL A 87 0.22 -7.18 6.88
CA VAL A 87 1.67 -6.88 6.89
C VAL A 87 2.37 -7.48 8.09
N ASP A 88 3.67 -7.62 7.99
CA ASP A 88 4.50 -8.16 9.06
C ASP A 88 4.90 -7.06 10.07
N PRO A 89 5.00 -7.35 11.38
CA PRO A 89 5.37 -6.38 12.42
C PRO A 89 6.71 -5.68 12.16
N ASP A 90 7.68 -6.42 11.61
CA ASP A 90 9.02 -5.92 11.33
C ASP A 90 9.15 -5.27 9.94
N ALA A 91 8.03 -5.08 9.23
CA ALA A 91 8.02 -4.46 7.92
C ALA A 91 8.59 -3.03 7.99
N ARG A 92 9.52 -2.74 7.07
CA ARG A 92 10.01 -1.38 6.85
C ARG A 92 8.90 -0.48 6.32
N LEU A 93 9.02 0.80 6.60
CA LEU A 93 8.05 1.80 6.16
C LEU A 93 8.74 2.84 5.27
N ALA A 94 8.35 2.88 4.00
CA ALA A 94 8.64 3.99 3.11
C ALA A 94 7.50 5.01 3.16
N VAL A 95 7.82 6.31 3.21
CA VAL A 95 6.86 7.41 3.20
C VAL A 95 7.23 8.36 2.06
N ILE A 96 6.28 8.65 1.18
CA ILE A 96 6.42 9.67 0.15
C ILE A 96 5.42 10.79 0.44
N ASP A 97 5.93 12.01 0.51
CA ASP A 97 5.13 13.22 0.65
C ASP A 97 5.05 13.97 -0.70
N TYR A 98 4.02 13.68 -1.48
CA TYR A 98 3.76 14.33 -2.77
C TYR A 98 3.17 15.75 -2.64
N SER A 99 2.83 16.24 -1.44
CA SER A 99 2.50 17.63 -1.22
C SER A 99 3.72 18.55 -1.39
N ARG A 100 4.92 17.99 -1.23
CA ARG A 100 6.20 18.70 -1.48
C ARG A 100 6.54 18.72 -2.98
N PRO A 101 7.29 19.73 -3.44
CA PRO A 101 7.75 19.78 -4.82
C PRO A 101 8.69 18.63 -5.17
N SER A 102 8.76 18.25 -6.45
CA SER A 102 9.67 17.20 -6.91
C SER A 102 11.15 17.58 -6.77
N THR A 103 11.44 18.86 -6.59
CA THR A 103 12.77 19.41 -6.31
C THR A 103 13.29 19.07 -4.91
N ASP A 104 12.41 18.60 -4.02
CA ASP A 104 12.77 18.17 -2.67
C ASP A 104 13.01 16.67 -2.59
N LYS A 105 13.87 16.28 -1.68
CA LYS A 105 13.91 14.88 -1.21
C LYS A 105 12.68 14.65 -0.34
N ARG A 106 11.73 13.89 -0.86
CA ARG A 106 10.39 13.68 -0.28
C ARG A 106 9.99 12.21 -0.15
N LEU A 107 10.98 11.32 -0.25
CA LEU A 107 10.89 9.90 0.10
C LEU A 107 11.81 9.64 1.29
N TRP A 108 11.29 9.02 2.34
CA TRP A 108 12.02 8.48 3.47
C TRP A 108 11.75 6.98 3.58
N VAL A 109 12.78 6.20 3.90
CA VAL A 109 12.66 4.75 4.15
C VAL A 109 13.19 4.47 5.54
N PHE A 110 12.32 3.96 6.41
CA PHE A 110 12.60 3.67 7.81
C PHE A 110 12.70 2.17 8.04
N ASP A 111 13.71 1.77 8.81
CA ASP A 111 13.79 0.48 9.49
C ASP A 111 13.32 0.70 10.94
N LEU A 112 12.04 0.40 11.16
CA LEU A 112 11.39 0.69 12.45
C LEU A 112 11.87 -0.24 13.56
N ALA A 113 12.26 -1.48 13.22
CA ALA A 113 12.77 -2.45 14.17
C ALA A 113 14.14 -2.06 14.76
N HIS A 114 14.93 -1.28 14.00
CA HIS A 114 16.27 -0.86 14.39
C HIS A 114 16.41 0.65 14.59
N ASP A 115 15.32 1.41 14.64
CA ASP A 115 15.30 2.87 14.80
C ASP A 115 16.23 3.60 13.82
N ARG A 116 16.16 3.28 12.51
CA ARG A 116 17.06 3.82 11.49
C ARG A 116 16.32 4.45 10.33
N LEU A 117 16.82 5.58 9.85
CA LEU A 117 16.52 6.11 8.51
C LEU A 117 17.52 5.49 7.53
N LEU A 118 17.01 4.64 6.61
CA LEU A 118 17.82 3.98 5.60
C LEU A 118 18.07 4.89 4.41
N HIS A 119 17.03 5.57 3.94
CA HIS A 119 17.13 6.45 2.77
C HIS A 119 16.28 7.70 2.94
N ARG A 120 16.81 8.82 2.39
CA ARG A 120 16.10 10.06 2.15
C ARG A 120 16.40 10.49 0.72
N GLU A 121 15.40 10.38 -0.19
CA GLU A 121 15.65 10.46 -1.62
C GLU A 121 14.63 11.29 -2.40
N TYR A 122 15.07 11.66 -3.60
CA TYR A 122 14.18 12.19 -4.62
C TYR A 122 13.28 11.09 -5.16
N VAL A 123 12.01 11.44 -5.43
CA VAL A 123 11.08 10.55 -6.09
C VAL A 123 10.22 11.34 -7.07
N ALA A 124 10.13 10.85 -8.32
CA ALA A 124 9.23 11.42 -9.32
C ALA A 124 7.80 10.92 -9.11
N HIS A 125 6.85 11.73 -9.54
CA HIS A 125 5.43 11.38 -9.65
C HIS A 125 5.02 11.23 -11.12
N GLY A 126 3.80 10.79 -11.36
CA GLY A 126 3.22 10.61 -12.68
C GLY A 126 2.95 11.93 -13.42
N SER A 127 3.14 11.95 -14.73
CA SER A 127 2.93 13.14 -15.58
C SER A 127 1.48 13.66 -15.52
N GLY A 128 0.52 12.75 -15.30
CA GLY A 128 -0.87 13.10 -15.08
C GLY A 128 -1.14 13.80 -13.74
N SER A 129 -0.19 13.76 -12.79
CA SER A 129 -0.36 14.40 -11.48
C SER A 129 -0.01 15.87 -11.46
N GLY A 130 0.85 16.36 -12.35
CA GLY A 130 1.24 17.79 -12.39
C GLY A 130 2.68 18.00 -12.85
N GLU A 131 3.19 19.19 -12.61
CA GLU A 131 4.54 19.60 -13.02
C GLU A 131 5.55 19.38 -11.87
N ASN A 132 6.01 20.45 -11.20
CA ASN A 132 6.88 20.33 -10.03
C ASN A 132 6.12 19.85 -8.79
N ILE A 133 4.87 20.31 -8.64
CA ILE A 133 3.95 19.91 -7.55
C ILE A 133 2.91 18.94 -8.12
N ALA A 134 2.73 17.81 -7.48
CA ALA A 134 1.63 16.90 -7.78
C ALA A 134 0.32 17.46 -7.19
N ARG A 135 -0.71 17.62 -8.02
CA ARG A 135 -2.00 18.20 -7.65
C ARG A 135 -3.20 17.31 -7.99
N ARG A 136 -2.99 16.27 -8.78
CA ARG A 136 -4.03 15.35 -9.23
C ARG A 136 -3.55 13.92 -9.01
N PHE A 137 -4.43 13.11 -8.46
CA PHE A 137 -4.16 11.71 -8.15
C PHE A 137 -5.26 10.85 -8.74
N SER A 138 -4.96 9.62 -9.11
CA SER A 138 -5.94 8.78 -9.77
C SER A 138 -5.59 7.29 -9.63
N ASN A 139 -6.66 6.50 -9.53
CA ASN A 139 -6.61 5.04 -9.57
C ASN A 139 -7.07 4.48 -10.94
N VAL A 140 -7.38 5.38 -11.90
CA VAL A 140 -7.88 5.02 -13.22
C VAL A 140 -6.71 4.68 -14.15
N ASP A 141 -6.87 3.58 -14.90
CA ASP A 141 -5.89 3.18 -15.92
C ASP A 141 -5.74 4.25 -17.02
N GLY A 142 -4.54 4.37 -17.58
CA GLY A 142 -4.22 5.38 -18.59
C GLY A 142 -4.21 6.82 -18.10
N SER A 143 -4.52 7.12 -16.81
CA SER A 143 -4.50 8.47 -16.26
C SER A 143 -3.10 9.08 -16.19
N HIS A 144 -2.05 8.26 -16.21
CA HIS A 144 -0.65 8.63 -15.97
C HIS A 144 -0.44 9.39 -14.65
N ALA A 145 -1.43 9.36 -13.74
CA ALA A 145 -1.36 10.01 -12.45
C ALA A 145 -0.91 9.02 -11.37
N THR A 146 -0.23 9.55 -10.36
CA THR A 146 0.14 8.82 -9.14
C THR A 146 -1.10 8.45 -8.35
N SER A 147 -1.07 7.28 -7.69
CA SER A 147 -2.07 6.83 -6.72
C SER A 147 -1.60 7.13 -5.30
N LEU A 148 -2.53 7.45 -4.40
CA LEU A 148 -2.27 7.72 -2.98
C LEU A 148 -2.67 6.54 -2.11
N GLY A 149 -2.13 6.49 -0.90
CA GLY A 149 -2.49 5.52 0.12
C GLY A 149 -1.37 4.57 0.48
N LEU A 150 -1.75 3.53 1.22
CA LEU A 150 -0.84 2.48 1.65
C LEU A 150 -0.70 1.42 0.57
N PHE A 151 0.53 1.03 0.30
CA PHE A 151 0.87 -0.10 -0.55
C PHE A 151 1.66 -1.12 0.24
N ARG A 152 1.41 -2.39 -0.05
CA ARG A 152 2.30 -3.48 0.30
C ARG A 152 3.19 -3.77 -0.89
N THR A 153 4.49 -3.84 -0.67
CA THR A 153 5.44 -4.20 -1.73
C THR A 153 5.41 -5.71 -1.98
N ALA A 154 5.69 -6.10 -3.20
CA ALA A 154 5.62 -7.47 -3.64
C ALA A 154 6.94 -7.97 -4.25
N GLU A 155 6.87 -8.78 -5.31
CA GLU A 155 8.02 -9.32 -6.00
C GLU A 155 8.75 -8.26 -6.84
N THR A 156 10.04 -8.47 -7.02
CA THR A 156 10.85 -7.73 -7.99
C THR A 156 10.87 -8.45 -9.35
N TYR A 157 11.07 -7.70 -10.41
CA TYR A 157 11.26 -8.24 -11.77
C TYR A 157 12.15 -7.31 -12.59
N VAL A 158 12.63 -7.79 -13.72
CA VAL A 158 13.34 -6.98 -14.71
C VAL A 158 12.45 -6.81 -15.94
N GLY A 159 12.09 -5.57 -16.25
CA GLY A 159 11.22 -5.22 -17.37
C GLY A 159 11.72 -4.00 -18.12
N GLY A 160 10.83 -3.30 -18.85
CA GLY A 160 11.17 -2.13 -19.66
C GLY A 160 11.80 -0.96 -18.86
N ASN A 161 11.50 -0.87 -17.58
CA ASN A 161 12.11 0.10 -16.66
C ASN A 161 13.32 -0.47 -15.88
N GLY A 162 13.86 -1.61 -16.30
CA GLY A 162 14.92 -2.32 -15.59
C GLY A 162 14.42 -3.02 -14.32
N TYR A 163 15.27 -3.09 -13.29
CA TYR A 163 14.93 -3.70 -12.00
C TYR A 163 13.86 -2.89 -11.29
N SER A 164 12.73 -3.52 -11.06
CA SER A 164 11.49 -2.89 -10.61
C SER A 164 10.83 -3.68 -9.49
N LEU A 165 10.10 -2.99 -8.62
CA LEU A 165 9.37 -3.54 -7.48
C LEU A 165 7.87 -3.34 -7.69
N ARG A 166 7.10 -4.42 -7.67
CA ARG A 166 5.64 -4.38 -7.75
C ARG A 166 5.02 -3.85 -6.46
N LEU A 167 3.90 -3.14 -6.61
CA LEU A 167 3.14 -2.54 -5.53
C LEU A 167 1.70 -3.04 -5.57
N ASP A 168 1.21 -3.56 -4.44
CA ASP A 168 -0.19 -3.90 -4.21
C ASP A 168 -0.83 -2.79 -3.39
N GLY A 169 -1.84 -2.14 -3.93
CA GLY A 169 -2.56 -1.07 -3.22
C GLY A 169 -3.52 -1.63 -2.18
N LEU A 170 -3.55 -1.04 -1.00
CA LEU A 170 -4.38 -1.45 0.13
C LEU A 170 -5.54 -0.47 0.41
N ASP A 171 -5.66 0.61 -0.38
CA ASP A 171 -6.72 1.61 -0.26
C ASP A 171 -7.73 1.50 -1.42
N PRO A 172 -8.89 0.84 -1.21
CA PRO A 172 -9.93 0.70 -2.23
C PRO A 172 -10.37 2.06 -2.80
N GLY A 173 -10.41 2.15 -4.13
CA GLY A 173 -10.77 3.36 -4.87
C GLY A 173 -9.63 4.37 -5.05
N PHE A 174 -8.50 4.23 -4.33
CA PHE A 174 -7.36 5.15 -4.39
C PHE A 174 -6.10 4.53 -5.01
N ASN A 175 -5.82 3.26 -4.71
CA ASN A 175 -4.64 2.58 -5.24
C ASN A 175 -4.81 1.07 -5.47
N ASP A 176 -5.97 0.49 -5.20
CA ASP A 176 -6.25 -0.95 -5.36
C ASP A 176 -6.07 -1.45 -6.80
N HIS A 177 -6.08 -0.56 -7.80
CA HIS A 177 -5.72 -0.89 -9.18
C HIS A 177 -4.21 -0.78 -9.48
N ALA A 178 -3.36 -0.53 -8.49
CA ALA A 178 -1.92 -0.33 -8.73
C ALA A 178 -1.28 -1.49 -9.50
N ARG A 179 -1.59 -2.74 -9.14
CA ARG A 179 -1.05 -3.92 -9.83
C ARG A 179 -1.53 -4.01 -11.28
N SER A 180 -2.81 -3.86 -11.55
CA SER A 180 -3.39 -3.92 -12.91
C SER A 180 -2.91 -2.75 -13.79
N ARG A 181 -2.68 -1.58 -13.20
CA ARG A 181 -2.10 -0.41 -13.84
C ARG A 181 -0.58 -0.47 -14.00
N ALA A 182 0.06 -1.58 -13.61
CA ALA A 182 1.51 -1.76 -13.62
C ALA A 182 2.28 -0.64 -12.89
N ILE A 183 1.71 -0.11 -11.80
CA ILE A 183 2.41 0.84 -10.93
C ILE A 183 3.49 0.09 -10.15
N VAL A 184 4.73 0.52 -10.34
CA VAL A 184 5.92 -0.10 -9.75
C VAL A 184 6.91 0.95 -9.28
N MET A 185 7.75 0.61 -8.30
CA MET A 185 8.92 1.42 -8.00
C MET A 185 10.08 1.00 -8.92
N HIS A 186 10.75 1.96 -9.57
CA HIS A 186 11.86 1.68 -10.49
C HIS A 186 12.85 2.83 -10.54
N GLY A 187 14.05 2.57 -11.08
CA GLY A 187 15.03 3.60 -11.40
C GLY A 187 14.71 4.30 -12.71
N ALA A 188 15.00 5.62 -12.81
CA ALA A 188 14.77 6.36 -14.03
C ALA A 188 15.81 7.48 -14.22
N TRP A 189 16.31 7.62 -15.47
CA TRP A 189 17.27 8.66 -15.85
C TRP A 189 16.74 10.07 -15.62
N TYR A 190 15.43 10.26 -15.70
CA TYR A 190 14.77 11.55 -15.52
C TYR A 190 14.58 11.96 -14.05
N VAL A 191 14.97 11.11 -13.11
CA VAL A 191 15.08 11.47 -11.68
C VAL A 191 16.52 11.88 -11.42
N ASN A 192 16.87 13.08 -11.84
CA ASN A 192 18.21 13.61 -11.78
C ASN A 192 18.22 15.05 -11.26
N PRO A 193 19.02 15.39 -10.24
CA PRO A 193 19.19 16.77 -9.76
C PRO A 193 19.62 17.78 -10.85
N ASP A 194 20.26 17.33 -11.94
CA ASP A 194 20.62 18.20 -13.06
C ASP A 194 19.39 18.74 -13.79
N LEU A 195 18.32 17.93 -13.88
CA LEU A 195 17.05 18.38 -14.41
C LEU A 195 16.37 19.42 -13.50
N ILE A 196 16.56 19.32 -12.20
CA ILE A 196 16.09 20.37 -11.27
C ILE A 196 16.76 21.71 -11.60
N ARG A 197 18.07 21.70 -11.83
CA ARG A 197 18.84 22.91 -12.18
C ARG A 197 18.47 23.49 -13.55
N SER A 198 18.20 22.62 -14.52
CA SER A 198 17.95 23.05 -15.90
C SER A 198 16.49 23.37 -16.22
N GLN A 199 15.52 22.70 -15.59
CA GLN A 199 14.08 22.86 -15.90
C GLN A 199 13.20 23.14 -14.66
N GLY A 200 13.79 23.29 -13.47
CA GLY A 200 13.08 23.62 -12.23
C GLY A 200 12.28 22.46 -11.61
N ARG A 201 12.44 21.22 -12.09
CA ARG A 201 11.77 20.02 -11.55
C ARG A 201 12.47 18.72 -11.98
N LEU A 202 12.11 17.60 -11.39
CA LEU A 202 12.41 16.27 -11.92
C LEU A 202 11.61 15.99 -13.21
N GLY A 203 12.03 14.97 -13.95
CA GLY A 203 11.15 14.32 -14.91
C GLY A 203 9.98 13.58 -14.23
N ARG A 204 9.10 13.00 -15.04
CA ARG A 204 7.83 12.41 -14.56
C ARG A 204 7.62 11.03 -15.18
N SER A 205 7.02 10.14 -14.39
CA SER A 205 6.64 8.79 -14.81
C SER A 205 5.24 8.76 -15.45
N GLN A 206 4.71 7.56 -15.66
CA GLN A 206 3.31 7.32 -16.00
C GLN A 206 2.47 6.87 -14.78
N GLY A 207 2.80 7.39 -13.61
CA GLY A 207 2.14 7.10 -12.33
C GLY A 207 3.05 6.45 -11.29
N CYS A 208 4.12 5.80 -11.70
CA CYS A 208 5.06 5.08 -10.83
C CYS A 208 5.85 6.02 -9.90
N PRO A 209 6.17 5.62 -8.67
CA PRO A 209 7.22 6.23 -7.88
C PRO A 209 8.58 5.88 -8.48
N ALA A 210 9.18 6.80 -9.24
CA ALA A 210 10.47 6.58 -9.87
C ALA A 210 11.61 7.22 -9.07
N LEU A 211 12.74 6.52 -8.96
CA LEU A 211 13.92 6.87 -8.19
C LEU A 211 15.10 7.24 -9.09
N ARG A 212 16.14 7.86 -8.52
CA ARG A 212 17.41 7.99 -9.20
C ARG A 212 17.97 6.58 -9.52
N GLN A 213 18.55 6.41 -10.71
CA GLN A 213 19.05 5.11 -11.16
C GLN A 213 20.10 4.51 -10.20
N GLU A 214 20.99 5.37 -9.67
CA GLU A 214 22.11 4.97 -8.82
C GLU A 214 21.66 4.36 -7.48
N VAL A 215 20.50 4.77 -6.97
CA VAL A 215 19.99 4.31 -5.66
C VAL A 215 18.84 3.32 -5.78
N ALA A 216 18.21 3.22 -6.95
CA ALA A 216 16.98 2.46 -7.12
C ALA A 216 17.15 0.99 -6.69
N LYS A 217 18.25 0.34 -7.11
CA LYS A 217 18.47 -1.07 -6.75
C LYS A 217 18.55 -1.27 -5.23
N VAL A 218 19.29 -0.43 -4.53
CA VAL A 218 19.46 -0.55 -3.07
C VAL A 218 18.13 -0.29 -2.36
N VAL A 219 17.41 0.77 -2.73
CA VAL A 219 16.10 1.09 -2.13
C VAL A 219 15.09 -0.03 -2.39
N ILE A 220 15.05 -0.58 -3.61
CA ILE A 220 14.16 -1.70 -3.97
C ILE A 220 14.52 -2.96 -3.16
N ASP A 221 15.81 -3.27 -2.99
CA ASP A 221 16.23 -4.43 -2.21
C ASP A 221 15.88 -4.30 -0.72
N GLU A 222 15.84 -3.07 -0.18
CA GLU A 222 15.39 -2.79 1.18
C GLU A 222 13.86 -2.87 1.33
N LEU A 223 13.13 -2.63 0.26
CA LEU A 223 11.67 -2.55 0.27
C LEU A 223 10.97 -3.76 -0.38
N LYS A 224 11.67 -4.72 -0.96
CA LYS A 224 11.02 -5.91 -1.54
C LYS A 224 10.39 -6.81 -0.47
N GLN A 225 9.42 -7.65 -0.87
CA GLN A 225 8.82 -8.70 -0.04
C GLN A 225 8.06 -8.15 1.19
N ARG A 226 6.82 -7.71 0.96
CA ARG A 226 5.83 -7.36 1.99
C ARG A 226 6.21 -6.19 2.90
N GLN A 227 7.10 -5.29 2.45
CA GLN A 227 7.34 -4.04 3.14
C GLN A 227 6.21 -3.04 2.84
N LEU A 228 6.20 -1.88 3.48
CA LEU A 228 5.18 -0.86 3.33
C LEU A 228 5.70 0.38 2.61
N LEU A 229 4.84 0.94 1.77
CA LEU A 229 5.01 2.27 1.16
C LEU A 229 3.74 3.07 1.36
N PHE A 230 3.82 4.21 2.02
CA PHE A 230 2.72 5.15 2.17
C PHE A 230 2.96 6.37 1.27
N ALA A 231 2.04 6.60 0.33
CA ALA A 231 2.05 7.74 -0.58
C ALA A 231 1.01 8.77 -0.15
N TYR A 232 1.47 9.93 0.30
CA TYR A 232 0.67 11.03 0.82
C TYR A 232 0.62 12.22 -0.15
N ALA A 233 -0.50 12.92 -0.14
CA ALA A 233 -0.64 14.29 -0.60
C ALA A 233 -1.77 14.99 0.15
N ASP A 234 -1.79 16.33 0.13
CA ASP A 234 -2.90 17.14 0.62
C ASP A 234 -4.10 17.07 -0.35
N ASP A 235 -4.61 15.85 -0.58
CA ASP A 235 -5.77 15.57 -1.42
C ASP A 235 -7.02 15.39 -0.53
N ALA A 236 -7.97 16.31 -0.67
CA ALA A 236 -9.16 16.33 0.17
C ALA A 236 -10.06 15.10 -0.01
N GLN A 237 -10.06 14.46 -1.19
CA GLN A 237 -10.85 13.25 -1.43
C GLN A 237 -10.20 12.05 -0.72
N PHE A 238 -8.88 11.90 -0.86
CA PHE A 238 -8.12 10.86 -0.18
C PHE A 238 -8.21 10.99 1.35
N LEU A 239 -8.00 12.20 1.89
CA LEU A 239 -8.05 12.43 3.33
C LEU A 239 -9.43 12.19 3.95
N ARG A 240 -10.52 12.28 3.17
CA ARG A 240 -11.88 11.93 3.63
C ARG A 240 -12.25 10.46 3.42
N GLY A 241 -11.72 9.83 2.37
CA GLY A 241 -12.19 8.52 1.91
C GLY A 241 -11.19 7.38 2.01
N GLY A 242 -9.91 7.65 2.26
CA GLY A 242 -8.88 6.62 2.45
C GLY A 242 -9.19 5.74 3.66
N ARG A 243 -8.95 4.45 3.53
CA ARG A 243 -9.29 3.45 4.56
C ARG A 243 -8.11 2.95 5.35
N SER A 244 -6.90 3.03 4.79
CA SER A 244 -5.70 2.51 5.43
C SER A 244 -5.42 3.11 6.82
N PHE A 245 -5.97 4.30 7.13
CA PHE A 245 -5.80 4.99 8.41
C PHE A 245 -7.12 5.14 9.21
N ALA A 246 -8.15 4.38 8.89
CA ALA A 246 -9.48 4.56 9.48
C ALA A 246 -9.79 3.64 10.67
N CYS A 247 -8.88 2.73 11.04
CA CYS A 247 -9.15 1.72 12.06
C CYS A 247 -9.27 2.27 13.49
N SER A 248 -8.66 3.42 13.77
CA SER A 248 -8.77 4.08 15.08
C SER A 248 -10.05 4.90 15.27
N GLY A 249 -10.85 5.05 14.21
CA GLY A 249 -12.03 5.92 14.20
C GLY A 249 -11.72 7.43 14.17
N ARG A 250 -10.44 7.80 14.06
CA ARG A 250 -10.00 9.21 13.91
C ARG A 250 -10.02 9.60 12.44
N SER A 251 -10.39 10.83 12.12
CA SER A 251 -10.24 11.33 10.76
C SER A 251 -8.77 11.64 10.44
N ALA A 252 -8.37 11.47 9.16
CA ALA A 252 -7.03 11.83 8.71
C ALA A 252 -6.67 13.29 9.05
N ALA A 253 -7.61 14.23 8.84
CA ALA A 253 -7.42 15.63 9.17
C ALA A 253 -7.09 15.84 10.66
N ARG A 254 -7.74 15.10 11.55
CA ARG A 254 -7.48 15.18 12.99
C ARG A 254 -6.11 14.58 13.34
N ILE A 255 -5.75 13.43 12.76
CA ILE A 255 -4.44 12.80 12.98
C ILE A 255 -3.31 13.77 12.57
N VAL A 256 -3.44 14.37 11.38
CA VAL A 256 -2.45 15.30 10.84
C VAL A 256 -2.36 16.57 11.69
N ALA A 257 -3.49 17.16 12.09
CA ALA A 257 -3.51 18.37 12.92
C ALA A 257 -2.87 18.13 14.29
N ASP A 258 -3.31 17.08 15.01
CA ASP A 258 -2.79 16.74 16.33
C ASP A 258 -1.26 16.54 16.34
N ALA A 259 -0.73 15.89 15.28
CA ALA A 259 0.70 15.65 15.15
C ALA A 259 1.50 16.94 14.88
N ARG A 260 0.98 17.83 14.04
CA ARG A 260 1.59 19.13 13.74
C ARG A 260 1.56 20.04 14.97
N ASP A 261 0.46 20.07 15.71
CA ASP A 261 0.31 20.86 16.94
C ASP A 261 1.27 20.38 18.02
N ALA A 262 1.40 19.05 18.22
CA ALA A 262 2.34 18.47 19.17
C ALA A 262 3.81 18.81 18.83
N ALA A 263 4.17 18.80 17.55
CA ALA A 263 5.51 19.18 17.11
C ALA A 263 5.81 20.67 17.31
N SER A 264 4.81 21.54 17.10
CA SER A 264 4.92 22.98 17.29
C SER A 264 4.95 23.37 18.77
N GLY A 265 4.14 22.74 19.63
CA GLY A 265 4.07 22.97 21.07
C GLY A 265 5.32 22.49 21.81
N GLY A 266 5.98 21.43 21.36
CA GLY A 266 7.25 20.97 21.90
C GLY A 266 8.42 21.96 21.74
N GLY A 267 8.35 22.86 20.76
CA GLY A 267 9.32 23.94 20.55
C GLY A 267 9.22 25.05 21.60
N LEU A 268 7.99 25.39 22.00
CA LEU A 268 7.76 26.45 23.00
C LEU A 268 8.20 26.03 24.42
N ALA A 269 8.01 24.77 24.79
CA ALA A 269 8.45 24.25 26.10
C ALA A 269 9.99 24.17 26.21
N ARG A 270 10.73 24.00 25.14
CA ARG A 270 12.21 24.01 25.13
C ARG A 270 12.80 25.42 25.27
N THR A 271 12.10 26.45 24.77
CA THR A 271 12.57 27.84 24.86
C THR A 271 12.33 28.44 26.24
N ALA A 272 11.34 27.93 27.01
CA ALA A 272 11.04 28.41 28.37
C ALA A 272 12.02 27.92 29.45
N ILE A 273 12.85 26.90 29.17
CA ILE A 273 13.83 26.34 30.12
C ILE A 273 15.24 26.99 29.98
N ALA A 274 15.45 27.80 28.94
CA ALA A 274 16.73 28.41 28.60
C ALA A 274 16.78 29.92 28.92
N ALA A 275 16.17 30.38 30.02
CA ALA A 275 16.39 31.73 30.55
C ALA A 275 17.00 31.60 31.97
N PRO A 276 18.13 32.27 32.25
CA PRO A 276 18.85 32.16 33.52
C PRO A 276 18.11 32.83 34.68
#